data_20b728665922b96e3722469262126d14
#
_entry.id   20b728665922b96e3722469262126d14
#
_cell.length_a   1.000
_cell.length_b   1.000
_cell.length_c   1.000
_cell.angle_alpha   90.00
_cell.angle_beta   90.00
_cell.angle_gamma   90.00
#
_symmetry.space_group_name_H-M   'P 1'
#
loop_
_entity.id
_entity.type
_entity.pdbx_description
1 polymer ?
#
loop_
_entity_poly.entity_id
_entity_poly.type
_entity_poly.pdbx_seq_one_letter_code
_entity_poly.pdbx_strand_id
1 'polypeptide(L)'
;ELYFGIDIPRFFVIPSGRRSGKTEIAKRYLVMEATSTKTEWDINYYFAAAPTRPQAEAIYWEDLKALTKPWWSKKPSETKLTIYLKCGDIVSHIIVLGMDEPARMEGRPWNGGILDEFGNMKPKVWDENVFPAFADRHGWCWLIGVPEKGKPHYKDKALLATDGVIPISKHGDGSLVRSKAHPEWAYAHWFSSDILDEKDIKEAKD
;
A
#
# COMPACT_ATOMS: atom_id res chain seq x y z
N GLU A 1 21.37 -6.24 -2.31
CA GLU A 1 22.24 -5.08 -2.05
C GLU A 1 22.55 -4.27 -3.32
N LEU A 2 21.58 -3.81 -4.05
CA LEU A 2 21.74 -2.86 -5.15
C LEU A 2 20.62 -1.81 -5.17
N TYR A 3 20.15 -1.40 -4.03
CA TYR A 3 19.49 -0.11 -3.90
C TYR A 3 20.56 0.90 -3.47
N PHE A 4 21.24 1.50 -4.39
CA PHE A 4 22.08 2.71 -4.40
C PHE A 4 22.29 3.47 -3.07
N GLY A 5 22.44 2.82 -1.93
CA GLY A 5 22.63 3.48 -0.64
C GLY A 5 21.51 4.44 -0.21
N ILE A 6 20.35 4.40 -0.88
CA ILE A 6 19.18 5.19 -0.51
C ILE A 6 18.41 4.37 0.53
N ASP A 7 18.44 4.84 1.76
CA ASP A 7 17.65 4.33 2.85
C ASP A 7 16.17 4.70 2.61
N ILE A 8 15.42 3.79 1.97
CA ILE A 8 14.00 4.01 1.62
C ILE A 8 13.15 3.77 2.87
N PRO A 9 12.25 4.71 3.23
CA PRO A 9 11.31 4.48 4.31
C PRO A 9 10.48 3.22 4.10
N ARG A 10 10.26 2.46 5.16
CA ARG A 10 9.44 1.24 5.10
C ARG A 10 7.95 1.53 5.05
N PHE A 11 7.52 2.61 5.69
CA PHE A 11 6.11 2.93 5.87
C PHE A 11 5.77 4.28 5.26
N PHE A 12 4.86 4.27 4.30
CA PHE A 12 4.38 5.48 3.65
C PHE A 12 2.92 5.74 4.04
N VAL A 13 2.64 6.95 4.47
CA VAL A 13 1.28 7.45 4.69
C VAL A 13 0.93 8.38 3.54
N ILE A 14 -0.08 8.01 2.74
CA ILE A 14 -0.41 8.71 1.49
C ILE A 14 -1.90 9.11 1.49
N PRO A 15 -2.27 10.16 2.24
CA PRO A 15 -3.62 10.69 2.25
C PRO A 15 -3.85 11.61 1.05
N SER A 16 -4.34 11.07 -0.05
CA SER A 16 -4.63 11.83 -1.26
C SER A 16 -6.10 11.72 -1.65
N GLY A 17 -6.60 12.71 -2.39
CA GLY A 17 -7.99 12.80 -2.79
C GLY A 17 -8.49 11.62 -3.64
N ARG A 18 -9.80 11.55 -3.87
CA ARG A 18 -10.37 10.59 -4.82
C ARG A 18 -9.84 10.87 -6.22
N ARG A 19 -9.71 9.81 -7.04
CA ARG A 19 -9.18 9.88 -8.43
C ARG A 19 -7.77 10.48 -8.55
N SER A 20 -6.99 10.51 -7.46
CA SER A 20 -5.61 11.00 -7.45
C SER A 20 -4.58 9.98 -7.99
N GLY A 21 -5.00 8.83 -8.49
CA GLY A 21 -4.10 7.78 -9.00
C GLY A 21 -3.34 7.00 -7.91
N LYS A 22 -3.55 7.28 -6.61
CA LYS A 22 -2.81 6.62 -5.51
C LYS A 22 -2.88 5.10 -5.55
N THR A 23 -4.06 4.53 -5.77
CA THR A 23 -4.26 3.08 -5.85
C THR A 23 -3.56 2.49 -7.08
N GLU A 24 -3.56 3.19 -8.22
CA GLU A 24 -2.88 2.75 -9.43
C GLU A 24 -1.36 2.72 -9.28
N ILE A 25 -0.79 3.73 -8.65
CA ILE A 25 0.65 3.76 -8.34
C ILE A 25 0.99 2.64 -7.36
N ALA A 26 0.17 2.44 -6.32
CA ALA A 26 0.38 1.41 -5.32
C ALA A 26 0.33 -0.01 -5.92
N LYS A 27 -0.63 -0.30 -6.83
CA LYS A 27 -0.68 -1.57 -7.56
C LYS A 27 0.61 -1.84 -8.33
N ARG A 28 1.11 -0.84 -9.07
CA ARG A 28 2.35 -0.97 -9.86
C ARG A 28 3.57 -1.15 -9.00
N TYR A 29 3.67 -0.41 -7.90
CA TYR A 29 4.75 -0.58 -6.94
C TYR A 29 4.75 -1.99 -6.33
N LEU A 30 3.57 -2.48 -5.93
CA LEU A 30 3.42 -3.85 -5.39
C LEU A 30 3.87 -4.92 -6.39
N VAL A 31 3.51 -4.78 -7.67
CA VAL A 31 3.91 -5.71 -8.74
C VAL A 31 5.42 -5.63 -8.99
N MET A 32 5.97 -4.42 -9.02
CA MET A 32 7.42 -4.20 -9.16
C MET A 32 8.19 -4.91 -8.04
N GLU A 33 7.82 -4.68 -6.79
CA GLU A 33 8.42 -5.34 -5.64
C GLU A 33 8.31 -6.88 -5.73
N ALA A 34 7.13 -7.39 -6.05
CA ALA A 34 6.90 -8.83 -6.16
C ALA A 34 7.67 -9.52 -7.30
N THR A 35 8.10 -8.77 -8.33
CA THR A 35 8.78 -9.33 -9.51
C THR A 35 10.27 -8.99 -9.60
N SER A 36 10.74 -7.99 -8.85
CA SER A 36 12.12 -7.48 -8.95
C SER A 36 12.93 -7.60 -7.68
N THR A 37 12.28 -7.68 -6.51
CA THR A 37 12.99 -7.70 -5.23
C THR A 37 13.41 -9.12 -4.87
N LYS A 38 14.74 -9.38 -4.97
CA LYS A 38 15.33 -10.63 -4.52
C LYS A 38 15.59 -10.57 -3.02
N THR A 39 15.11 -11.56 -2.30
CA THR A 39 15.32 -11.73 -0.85
C THR A 39 16.04 -13.05 -0.56
N GLU A 40 16.38 -13.28 0.69
CA GLU A 40 16.94 -14.58 1.16
C GLU A 40 15.85 -15.67 1.31
N TRP A 41 14.58 -15.34 1.13
CA TRP A 41 13.47 -16.25 1.34
C TRP A 41 13.09 -16.98 0.05
N ASP A 42 12.72 -18.24 0.16
CA ASP A 42 12.26 -19.06 -0.97
C ASP A 42 10.98 -18.49 -1.62
N ILE A 43 10.11 -17.90 -0.83
CA ILE A 43 8.86 -17.28 -1.29
C ILE A 43 8.65 -15.93 -0.60
N ASN A 44 8.47 -14.88 -1.39
CA ASN A 44 8.08 -13.57 -0.90
C ASN A 44 6.56 -13.46 -0.80
N TYR A 45 6.07 -12.86 0.27
CA TYR A 45 4.64 -12.64 0.48
C TYR A 45 4.31 -11.16 0.49
N TYR A 46 3.37 -10.78 -0.37
CA TYR A 46 2.86 -9.42 -0.48
C TYR A 46 1.35 -9.42 -0.35
N PHE A 47 0.78 -8.31 0.12
CA PHE A 47 -0.67 -8.16 0.20
C PHE A 47 -1.16 -6.84 -0.39
N ALA A 48 -2.41 -6.86 -0.88
CA ALA A 48 -3.21 -5.68 -1.17
C ALA A 48 -4.51 -5.79 -0.37
N ALA A 49 -4.78 -4.83 0.49
CA ALA A 49 -5.90 -4.91 1.40
C ALA A 49 -6.79 -3.67 1.37
N ALA A 50 -8.08 -3.87 1.63
CA ALA A 50 -9.08 -2.84 1.81
C ALA A 50 -9.90 -3.14 3.09
N PRO A 51 -10.78 -2.23 3.55
CA PRO A 51 -11.54 -2.42 4.78
C PRO A 51 -12.33 -3.73 4.83
N THR A 52 -12.89 -4.16 3.69
CA THR A 52 -13.60 -5.44 3.59
C THR A 52 -13.09 -6.28 2.42
N ARG A 53 -13.25 -7.60 2.51
CA ARG A 53 -12.85 -8.50 1.43
C ARG A 53 -13.51 -8.19 0.08
N PRO A 54 -14.84 -7.96 -0.02
CA PRO A 54 -15.45 -7.59 -1.29
C PRO A 54 -14.90 -6.30 -1.89
N GLN A 55 -14.58 -5.29 -1.05
CA GLN A 55 -13.93 -4.06 -1.52
C GLN A 55 -12.52 -4.32 -2.04
N ALA A 56 -11.72 -5.10 -1.32
CA ALA A 56 -10.37 -5.45 -1.75
C ALA A 56 -10.38 -6.20 -3.09
N GLU A 57 -11.30 -7.17 -3.25
CA GLU A 57 -11.49 -7.92 -4.48
C GLU A 57 -11.87 -6.98 -5.65
N ALA A 58 -12.85 -6.11 -5.46
CA ALA A 58 -13.29 -5.16 -6.47
C ALA A 58 -12.20 -4.17 -6.91
N ILE A 59 -11.34 -3.72 -5.97
CA ILE A 59 -10.28 -2.74 -6.25
C ILE A 59 -9.07 -3.39 -6.92
N TYR A 60 -8.69 -4.60 -6.48
CA TYR A 60 -7.36 -5.13 -6.77
C TYR A 60 -7.35 -6.38 -7.67
N TRP A 61 -8.38 -7.25 -7.58
CA TRP A 61 -8.23 -8.61 -8.07
C TRP A 61 -7.98 -8.72 -9.58
N GLU A 62 -8.87 -8.13 -10.38
CA GLU A 62 -8.74 -8.20 -11.84
C GLU A 62 -7.52 -7.44 -12.35
N ASP A 63 -7.26 -6.25 -11.80
CA ASP A 63 -6.12 -5.43 -12.21
C ASP A 63 -4.79 -6.11 -11.89
N LEU A 64 -4.63 -6.66 -10.69
CA LEU A 64 -3.41 -7.38 -10.32
C LEU A 64 -3.23 -8.64 -11.16
N LYS A 65 -4.30 -9.38 -11.49
CA LYS A 65 -4.20 -10.50 -12.43
C LYS A 65 -3.73 -10.04 -13.80
N ALA A 66 -4.29 -8.95 -14.32
CA ALA A 66 -3.90 -8.41 -15.62
C ALA A 66 -2.43 -7.94 -15.61
N LEU A 67 -2.02 -7.17 -14.62
CA LEU A 67 -0.66 -6.64 -14.49
C LEU A 67 0.40 -7.73 -14.32
N THR A 68 0.06 -8.84 -13.67
CA THR A 68 1.03 -9.90 -13.30
C THR A 68 1.01 -11.10 -14.25
N LYS A 69 0.09 -11.13 -15.22
CA LYS A 69 -0.13 -12.27 -16.11
C LYS A 69 1.14 -12.88 -16.73
N PRO A 70 2.13 -12.10 -17.18
CA PRO A 70 3.37 -12.65 -17.76
C PRO A 70 4.21 -13.50 -16.81
N TRP A 71 4.06 -13.32 -15.50
CA TRP A 71 4.89 -13.99 -14.48
C TRP A 71 4.15 -15.07 -13.67
N TRP A 72 2.94 -15.45 -14.06
CA TRP A 72 2.22 -16.49 -13.34
C TRP A 72 2.97 -17.82 -13.37
N SER A 73 3.30 -18.36 -12.22
CA SER A 73 3.85 -19.71 -12.08
C SER A 73 2.76 -20.78 -12.13
N LYS A 74 1.53 -20.41 -11.79
CA LYS A 74 0.31 -21.21 -11.91
C LYS A 74 -0.93 -20.29 -11.91
N LYS A 75 -2.09 -20.85 -12.27
CA LYS A 75 -3.36 -20.10 -12.29
C LYS A 75 -3.66 -19.49 -10.92
N PRO A 76 -4.01 -18.20 -10.84
CA PRO A 76 -4.45 -17.56 -9.61
C PRO A 76 -5.63 -18.29 -8.95
N SER A 77 -5.68 -18.26 -7.63
CA SER A 77 -6.76 -18.86 -6.85
C SER A 77 -7.86 -17.86 -6.57
N GLU A 78 -8.99 -18.00 -7.24
CA GLU A 78 -10.16 -17.13 -7.07
C GLU A 78 -10.74 -17.20 -5.64
N THR A 79 -10.73 -18.39 -5.02
CA THR A 79 -11.27 -18.55 -3.66
C THR A 79 -10.36 -17.97 -2.58
N LYS A 80 -9.03 -18.06 -2.78
CA LYS A 80 -8.02 -17.53 -1.84
C LYS A 80 -7.58 -16.13 -2.21
N LEU A 81 -8.02 -15.58 -3.34
CA LEU A 81 -7.55 -14.32 -3.94
C LEU A 81 -6.02 -14.21 -3.91
N THR A 82 -5.36 -15.25 -4.42
CA THR A 82 -3.90 -15.37 -4.38
C THR A 82 -3.34 -15.54 -5.77
N ILE A 83 -2.39 -14.70 -6.13
CA ILE A 83 -1.63 -14.74 -7.38
C ILE A 83 -0.25 -15.32 -7.06
N TYR A 84 0.20 -16.25 -7.89
CA TYR A 84 1.46 -16.97 -7.72
C TYR A 84 2.42 -16.58 -8.84
N LEU A 85 3.54 -15.97 -8.50
CA LEU A 85 4.48 -15.39 -9.45
C LEU A 85 5.82 -16.12 -9.42
N LYS A 86 6.48 -16.19 -10.58
CA LYS A 86 7.88 -16.56 -10.73
C LYS A 86 8.52 -15.68 -11.80
N CYS A 87 9.53 -14.90 -11.40
CA CYS A 87 10.32 -14.05 -12.28
C CYS A 87 11.81 -14.39 -12.10
N GLY A 88 12.37 -15.18 -13.01
CA GLY A 88 13.70 -15.78 -12.82
C GLY A 88 13.73 -16.63 -11.55
N ASP A 89 14.61 -16.29 -10.62
CA ASP A 89 14.76 -16.96 -9.31
C ASP A 89 13.81 -16.41 -8.25
N ILE A 90 13.10 -15.31 -8.52
CA ILE A 90 12.18 -14.68 -7.57
C ILE A 90 10.83 -15.41 -7.61
N VAL A 91 10.42 -15.95 -6.46
CA VAL A 91 9.08 -16.54 -6.29
C VAL A 91 8.29 -15.67 -5.32
N SER A 92 7.12 -15.22 -5.73
CA SER A 92 6.30 -14.31 -4.93
C SER A 92 4.83 -14.70 -4.97
N HIS A 93 4.13 -14.45 -3.86
CA HIS A 93 2.69 -14.54 -3.79
C HIS A 93 2.10 -13.16 -3.47
N ILE A 94 1.12 -12.71 -4.25
CA ILE A 94 0.33 -11.54 -3.92
C ILE A 94 -1.05 -12.02 -3.47
N ILE A 95 -1.48 -11.55 -2.30
CA ILE A 95 -2.72 -11.99 -1.66
C ILE A 95 -3.62 -10.77 -1.44
N VAL A 96 -4.85 -10.83 -1.92
CA VAL A 96 -5.85 -9.78 -1.69
C VAL A 96 -6.65 -10.10 -0.45
N LEU A 97 -6.71 -9.15 0.51
CA LEU A 97 -7.25 -9.34 1.85
C LEU A 97 -8.28 -8.28 2.23
N GLY A 98 -9.29 -8.68 3.01
CA GLY A 98 -10.15 -7.75 3.74
C GLY A 98 -9.67 -7.60 5.18
N MET A 99 -9.60 -6.35 5.66
CA MET A 99 -9.25 -6.03 7.06
C MET A 99 -10.45 -6.05 8.01
N ASP A 100 -11.59 -6.55 7.56
CA ASP A 100 -12.71 -6.99 8.40
C ASP A 100 -12.34 -8.24 9.23
N GLU A 101 -11.45 -9.09 8.70
CA GLU A 101 -10.85 -10.24 9.37
C GLU A 101 -9.31 -10.09 9.45
N PRO A 102 -8.78 -9.17 10.28
CA PRO A 102 -7.35 -8.85 10.29
C PRO A 102 -6.46 -9.99 10.79
N ALA A 103 -7.01 -10.95 11.53
CA ALA A 103 -6.29 -12.17 11.95
C ALA A 103 -5.75 -12.98 10.76
N ARG A 104 -6.24 -12.76 9.55
CA ARG A 104 -5.68 -13.38 8.33
C ARG A 104 -4.27 -12.90 7.98
N MET A 105 -3.82 -11.80 8.60
CA MET A 105 -2.43 -11.35 8.50
C MET A 105 -1.48 -12.25 9.29
N GLU A 106 -1.99 -12.92 10.32
CA GLU A 106 -1.19 -13.76 11.20
C GLU A 106 -0.72 -15.05 10.51
N GLY A 107 0.38 -15.60 10.98
CA GLY A 107 0.93 -16.85 10.48
C GLY A 107 1.62 -16.78 9.11
N ARG A 108 1.87 -15.57 8.59
CA ARG A 108 2.72 -15.34 7.40
C ARG A 108 3.68 -14.20 7.61
N PRO A 109 4.95 -14.39 7.29
CA PRO A 109 5.93 -13.31 7.29
C PRO A 109 5.78 -12.49 5.99
N TRP A 110 5.39 -11.23 6.09
CA TRP A 110 5.12 -10.36 4.94
C TRP A 110 6.35 -9.55 4.54
N ASN A 111 6.65 -9.52 3.25
CA ASN A 111 7.69 -8.66 2.67
C ASN A 111 7.18 -7.24 2.41
N GLY A 112 5.88 -7.09 2.17
CA GLY A 112 5.29 -5.77 1.98
C GLY A 112 3.81 -5.81 1.64
N GLY A 113 3.19 -4.63 1.59
CA GLY A 113 1.80 -4.55 1.19
C GLY A 113 1.19 -3.16 1.21
N ILE A 114 -0.08 -3.13 0.87
CA ILE A 114 -0.89 -1.93 0.74
C ILE A 114 -2.12 -2.06 1.63
N LEU A 115 -2.41 -1.03 2.41
CA LEU A 115 -3.66 -0.82 3.13
C LEU A 115 -4.40 0.34 2.45
N ASP A 116 -5.34 0.03 1.56
CA ASP A 116 -6.14 1.03 0.86
C ASP A 116 -7.40 1.38 1.67
N GLU A 117 -7.82 2.64 1.56
CA GLU A 117 -8.88 3.21 2.40
C GLU A 117 -8.61 2.98 3.90
N PHE A 118 -7.34 3.13 4.30
CA PHE A 118 -6.87 2.86 5.67
C PHE A 118 -7.70 3.58 6.74
N GLY A 119 -8.16 4.80 6.47
CA GLY A 119 -9.04 5.53 7.38
C GLY A 119 -10.35 4.80 7.71
N ASN A 120 -10.81 3.86 6.87
CA ASN A 120 -12.03 3.10 7.05
C ASN A 120 -11.81 1.72 7.71
N MET A 121 -10.56 1.36 8.01
CA MET A 121 -10.23 0.16 8.78
C MET A 121 -10.42 0.39 10.29
N LYS A 122 -10.46 -0.69 11.06
CA LYS A 122 -10.50 -0.62 12.53
C LYS A 122 -9.24 0.09 13.04
N PRO A 123 -9.33 1.02 14.01
CA PRO A 123 -8.18 1.80 14.47
C PRO A 123 -6.97 0.99 14.92
N LYS A 124 -7.19 -0.19 15.47
CA LYS A 124 -6.13 -1.06 16.00
C LYS A 124 -5.50 -2.03 15.01
N VAL A 125 -6.04 -2.11 13.78
CA VAL A 125 -5.55 -3.04 12.74
C VAL A 125 -4.04 -2.92 12.51
N TRP A 126 -3.53 -1.69 12.44
CA TRP A 126 -2.10 -1.48 12.26
C TRP A 126 -1.28 -2.05 13.41
N ASP A 127 -1.57 -1.61 14.63
CA ASP A 127 -0.73 -1.90 15.79
C ASP A 127 -0.88 -3.35 16.29
N GLU A 128 -2.06 -3.96 16.14
CA GLU A 128 -2.33 -5.31 16.63
C GLU A 128 -2.06 -6.41 15.60
N ASN A 129 -2.21 -6.14 14.28
CA ASN A 129 -2.16 -7.19 13.25
C ASN A 129 -1.11 -6.94 12.16
N VAL A 130 -1.03 -5.72 11.60
CA VAL A 130 -0.21 -5.48 10.41
C VAL A 130 1.25 -5.23 10.77
N PHE A 131 1.52 -4.32 11.69
CA PHE A 131 2.90 -3.99 12.07
C PHE A 131 3.66 -5.21 12.65
N PRO A 132 3.10 -6.02 13.56
CA PRO A 132 3.76 -7.22 14.04
C PRO A 132 4.07 -8.25 12.94
N ALA A 133 3.22 -8.35 11.91
CA ALA A 133 3.41 -9.28 10.81
C ALA A 133 4.60 -8.97 9.89
N PHE A 134 5.22 -7.80 10.05
CA PHE A 134 6.46 -7.42 9.35
C PHE A 134 7.75 -7.69 10.15
N ALA A 135 7.65 -8.17 11.40
CA ALA A 135 8.80 -8.32 12.29
C ALA A 135 9.90 -9.20 11.70
N ASP A 136 9.53 -10.34 11.09
CA ASP A 136 10.48 -11.33 10.61
C ASP A 136 11.23 -10.91 9.33
N ARG A 137 10.62 -10.06 8.51
CA ARG A 137 11.13 -9.73 7.16
C ARG A 137 11.42 -8.26 6.93
N HIS A 138 11.30 -7.44 7.95
CA HIS A 138 11.44 -5.97 7.82
C HIS A 138 10.60 -5.40 6.67
N GLY A 139 9.38 -5.93 6.51
CA GLY A 139 8.50 -5.61 5.40
C GLY A 139 8.11 -4.14 5.34
N TRP A 140 7.67 -3.68 4.17
CA TRP A 140 7.20 -2.32 3.93
C TRP A 140 5.67 -2.24 3.85
N CYS A 141 5.10 -1.06 4.07
CA CYS A 141 3.66 -0.84 3.90
C CYS A 141 3.32 0.58 3.43
N TRP A 142 2.36 0.65 2.50
CA TRP A 142 1.72 1.89 2.11
C TRP A 142 0.33 1.98 2.72
N LEU A 143 0.09 3.01 3.53
CA LEU A 143 -1.20 3.35 4.11
C LEU A 143 -1.83 4.44 3.25
N ILE A 144 -2.71 4.06 2.32
CA ILE A 144 -3.31 4.98 1.36
C ILE A 144 -4.80 5.16 1.64
N GLY A 145 -5.37 6.26 1.20
CA GLY A 145 -6.80 6.54 1.36
C GLY A 145 -7.12 8.02 1.27
N VAL A 146 -8.41 8.34 1.41
CA VAL A 146 -8.88 9.72 1.48
C VAL A 146 -8.82 10.19 2.94
N PRO A 147 -8.26 11.38 3.23
CA PRO A 147 -8.28 11.94 4.57
C PRO A 147 -9.70 12.40 4.94
N GLU A 148 -10.39 11.61 5.74
CA GLU A 148 -11.74 11.92 6.19
C GLU A 148 -11.77 12.44 7.63
N LYS A 149 -12.72 13.34 7.94
CA LYS A 149 -12.98 13.78 9.30
C LYS A 149 -13.45 12.58 10.16
N GLY A 150 -13.02 12.54 11.42
CA GLY A 150 -13.42 11.49 12.35
C GLY A 150 -12.65 10.18 12.24
N LYS A 151 -11.51 10.17 11.52
CA LYS A 151 -10.61 9.02 11.38
C LYS A 151 -9.25 9.31 12.07
N PRO A 152 -9.21 9.40 13.42
CA PRO A 152 -8.01 9.86 14.14
C PRO A 152 -6.78 8.98 13.89
N HIS A 153 -6.95 7.65 13.85
CA HIS A 153 -5.84 6.71 13.64
C HIS A 153 -5.07 6.94 12.33
N TYR A 154 -5.74 7.37 11.24
CA TYR A 154 -5.07 7.70 9.99
C TYR A 154 -4.29 9.02 10.12
N LYS A 155 -4.89 10.02 10.79
CA LYS A 155 -4.22 11.29 11.10
C LYS A 155 -3.02 11.06 12.01
N ASP A 156 -3.11 10.19 13.00
CA ASP A 156 -2.01 9.87 13.91
C ASP A 156 -0.81 9.28 13.17
N LYS A 157 -1.04 8.39 12.18
CA LYS A 157 0.05 7.88 11.33
C LYS A 157 0.65 8.97 10.44
N ALA A 158 -0.17 9.91 9.93
CA ALA A 158 0.35 11.07 9.19
C ALA A 158 1.20 11.99 10.08
N LEU A 159 0.78 12.27 11.31
CA LEU A 159 1.55 13.05 12.29
C LEU A 159 2.86 12.35 12.65
N LEU A 160 2.85 11.02 12.83
CA LEU A 160 4.06 10.24 13.06
C LEU A 160 5.06 10.36 11.91
N ALA A 161 4.57 10.27 10.67
CA ALA A 161 5.38 10.36 9.47
C ALA A 161 5.91 11.77 9.16
N THR A 162 5.43 12.80 9.87
CA THR A 162 5.76 14.22 9.63
C THR A 162 6.28 14.95 10.88
N ASP A 163 6.70 14.19 11.91
CA ASP A 163 7.18 14.74 13.19
C ASP A 163 6.19 15.74 13.82
N GLY A 164 4.89 15.44 13.73
CA GLY A 164 3.81 16.24 14.32
C GLY A 164 3.30 17.39 13.45
N VAL A 165 3.90 17.66 12.29
CA VAL A 165 3.52 18.78 11.41
C VAL A 165 3.18 18.28 10.01
N ILE A 166 1.88 18.08 9.73
CA ILE A 166 1.42 17.71 8.38
C ILE A 166 1.64 18.91 7.45
N PRO A 167 2.44 18.77 6.37
CA PRO A 167 2.69 19.86 5.45
C PRO A 167 1.40 20.25 4.72
N ILE A 168 1.19 21.56 4.56
CA ILE A 168 0.13 22.12 3.71
C ILE A 168 0.70 22.19 2.30
N SER A 169 0.36 21.20 1.48
CA SER A 169 0.73 21.21 0.06
C SER A 169 0.00 22.35 -0.66
N LYS A 170 0.69 23.07 -1.54
CA LYS A 170 0.09 23.95 -2.53
C LYS A 170 -0.07 23.17 -3.83
N HIS A 171 -1.01 23.60 -4.68
CA HIS A 171 -1.19 22.98 -6.00
C HIS A 171 0.14 22.86 -6.75
N GLY A 172 0.41 21.65 -7.26
CA GLY A 172 1.53 21.38 -8.16
C GLY A 172 2.89 21.12 -7.51
N ASP A 173 3.02 21.20 -6.18
CA ASP A 173 4.33 20.97 -5.54
C ASP A 173 4.49 19.55 -4.98
N GLY A 174 3.42 18.79 -4.81
CA GLY A 174 3.43 17.51 -4.10
C GLY A 174 4.22 17.60 -2.79
N SER A 175 3.79 16.93 -1.76
CA SER A 175 4.56 16.91 -0.52
C SER A 175 5.12 15.52 -0.28
N LEU A 176 6.45 15.42 -0.16
CA LEU A 176 7.15 14.24 0.30
C LEU A 176 8.00 14.62 1.52
N VAL A 177 7.69 14.04 2.65
CA VAL A 177 8.40 14.29 3.90
C VAL A 177 8.80 12.96 4.51
N ARG A 178 10.03 12.87 5.01
CA ARG A 178 10.49 11.75 5.84
C ARG A 178 10.60 12.21 7.28
N SER A 179 10.05 11.46 8.20
CA SER A 179 10.20 11.73 9.63
C SER A 179 11.67 11.64 10.05
N LYS A 180 12.12 12.60 10.85
CA LYS A 180 13.46 12.61 11.45
C LYS A 180 13.48 11.78 12.74
N ALA A 181 12.39 11.84 13.52
CA ALA A 181 12.24 11.08 14.75
C ALA A 181 12.00 9.59 14.49
N HIS A 182 11.32 9.29 13.37
CA HIS A 182 10.96 7.93 12.95
C HIS A 182 11.39 7.68 11.50
N PRO A 183 12.69 7.45 11.21
CA PRO A 183 13.21 7.43 9.85
C PRO A 183 12.65 6.31 8.95
N GLU A 184 11.96 5.32 9.52
CA GLU A 184 11.22 4.31 8.75
C GLU A 184 9.90 4.83 8.17
N TRP A 185 9.44 6.03 8.57
CA TRP A 185 8.17 6.61 8.17
C TRP A 185 8.36 7.79 7.23
N ALA A 186 7.52 7.82 6.19
CA ALA A 186 7.40 8.95 5.28
C ALA A 186 5.92 9.25 4.99
N TYR A 187 5.69 10.49 4.62
CA TYR A 187 4.41 11.04 4.23
C TYR A 187 4.51 11.53 2.78
N ALA A 188 3.53 11.21 1.97
CA ALA A 188 3.40 11.77 0.64
C ALA A 188 1.96 12.24 0.42
N HIS A 189 1.81 13.40 -0.22
CA HIS A 189 0.50 13.97 -0.53
C HIS A 189 0.53 14.71 -1.85
N TRP A 190 -0.54 14.58 -2.64
CA TRP A 190 -0.83 15.37 -3.83
C TRP A 190 -2.33 15.51 -4.02
N PHE A 191 -2.74 16.50 -4.79
CA PHE A 191 -4.13 16.75 -5.10
C PHE A 191 -4.57 15.99 -6.36
N SER A 192 -5.86 15.68 -6.47
CA SER A 192 -6.44 15.12 -7.70
C SER A 192 -6.25 16.09 -8.88
N SER A 193 -6.28 17.42 -8.61
CA SER A 193 -6.03 18.46 -9.58
C SER A 193 -4.61 18.51 -10.14
N ASP A 194 -3.66 17.83 -9.51
CA ASP A 194 -2.28 17.74 -10.01
C ASP A 194 -2.14 16.67 -11.12
N ILE A 195 -3.18 15.84 -11.28
CA ILE A 195 -3.19 14.70 -12.21
C ILE A 195 -4.35 14.79 -13.21
N LEU A 196 -5.53 15.25 -12.77
CA LEU A 196 -6.73 15.33 -13.57
C LEU A 196 -6.81 16.68 -14.30
N ASP A 197 -7.36 16.69 -15.50
CA ASP A 197 -7.68 17.94 -16.19
C ASP A 197 -8.90 18.65 -15.59
N GLU A 198 -9.17 19.90 -15.99
CA GLU A 198 -10.26 20.70 -15.43
C GLU A 198 -11.66 20.08 -15.65
N LYS A 199 -11.83 19.33 -16.73
CA LYS A 199 -13.09 18.65 -17.05
C LYS A 199 -13.34 17.50 -16.09
N ASP A 200 -12.34 16.65 -15.86
CA ASP A 200 -12.41 15.51 -14.96
C ASP A 200 -12.58 15.95 -13.50
N ILE A 201 -12.00 17.13 -13.13
CA ILE A 201 -12.19 17.72 -11.80
C ILE A 201 -13.63 18.16 -11.57
N LYS A 202 -14.31 18.71 -12.58
CA LYS A 202 -15.73 19.08 -12.48
C LYS A 202 -16.60 17.86 -12.31
N GLU A 203 -16.43 16.83 -13.14
CA GLU A 203 -17.16 15.57 -13.06
C GLU A 203 -16.93 14.79 -11.75
N ALA A 204 -15.82 15.04 -11.07
CA ALA A 204 -15.51 14.40 -9.78
C ALA A 204 -16.16 15.09 -8.57
N LYS A 205 -16.73 16.30 -8.74
CA LYS A 205 -17.38 17.08 -7.67
C LYS A 205 -18.89 16.89 -7.60
N ASP A 206 -19.49 16.38 -8.67
CA ASP A 206 -20.90 15.99 -8.76
C ASP A 206 -21.08 14.52 -8.33
#